data_ca07099733c42e124dd945a7e1e4a347
#
_entry.id   ca07099733c42e124dd945a7e1e4a347
#
_cell.length_a   1.000
_cell.length_b   1.000
_cell.length_c   1.000
_cell.angle_alpha   90.00
_cell.angle_beta   90.00
_cell.angle_gamma   90.00
#
_symmetry.space_group_name_H-M   'P 1'
#
loop_
_entity.id
_entity.type
_entity.pdbx_description
1 polymer ?
#
loop_
_entity_poly.entity_id
_entity_poly.type
_entity_poly.pdbx_seq_one_letter_code
_entity_poly.pdbx_strand_id
1 'polypeptide(L)'
;MTTEITRPTAVFPDLEGKIVLVTGAGRGIGRAIAEEFAKQKSNLMLVDLDPRVEQTAAEIASAHGTKVDFRLASVTDSARVKEVVEETVAPYDNTLHVLVNNAGITRDGIAMRMSDDDWNAVISTNLTGTHNLCKASIRYLRKAKGAVVNISSISGVVGNVGQTNYCAAKGGVIAYTKALAAEYQGVRFTAICPGFINTDMTARLPSDIAKYVVARTKVKRVGEPWEIAQAVVRSAAEFGNTYAPCAIVLVAGGMELGG
;
A
#
# COMPACT_ATOMS: atom_id res chain seq x y z
N MET A 1 16.10 26.63 -3.39
CA MET A 1 14.67 27.00 -3.37
C MET A 1 13.86 25.71 -3.29
N THR A 2 13.26 25.41 -2.15
CA THR A 2 12.31 24.31 -2.01
C THR A 2 11.02 24.78 -2.67
N THR A 3 10.74 24.27 -3.86
CA THR A 3 9.46 24.50 -4.53
C THR A 3 8.37 23.90 -3.65
N GLU A 4 7.50 24.71 -3.12
CA GLU A 4 6.34 24.27 -2.36
C GLU A 4 5.47 23.42 -3.30
N ILE A 5 5.33 22.13 -2.97
CA ILE A 5 4.58 21.20 -3.81
C ILE A 5 3.11 21.37 -3.46
N THR A 6 2.36 22.02 -4.35
CA THR A 6 0.91 22.12 -4.21
C THR A 6 0.30 20.71 -4.20
N ARG A 7 -0.50 20.39 -3.18
CA ARG A 7 -1.24 19.13 -3.07
C ARG A 7 -2.59 19.27 -3.78
N PRO A 8 -2.71 18.87 -5.06
CA PRO A 8 -4.00 18.92 -5.75
C PRO A 8 -4.94 17.86 -5.18
N THR A 9 -6.22 18.13 -5.13
CA THR A 9 -7.24 17.18 -4.74
C THR A 9 -7.98 16.72 -5.98
N ALA A 10 -7.70 15.48 -6.43
CA ALA A 10 -8.52 14.83 -7.44
C ALA A 10 -9.77 14.24 -6.77
N VAL A 11 -10.92 14.37 -7.40
CA VAL A 11 -12.20 13.81 -6.92
C VAL A 11 -12.56 12.61 -7.80
N PHE A 12 -12.86 11.48 -7.17
CA PHE A 12 -13.32 10.25 -7.82
C PHE A 12 -14.70 9.88 -7.26
N PRO A 13 -15.80 10.36 -7.87
CA PRO A 13 -17.16 10.18 -7.32
C PRO A 13 -17.56 8.73 -7.14
N ASP A 14 -16.98 7.82 -7.95
CA ASP A 14 -17.21 6.38 -7.86
C ASP A 14 -16.63 5.74 -6.60
N LEU A 15 -15.84 6.46 -5.81
CA LEU A 15 -15.31 6.01 -4.51
C LEU A 15 -16.16 6.46 -3.31
N GLU A 16 -17.13 7.34 -3.49
CA GLU A 16 -18.03 7.77 -2.41
C GLU A 16 -18.84 6.59 -1.87
N GLY A 17 -18.86 6.43 -0.53
CA GLY A 17 -19.55 5.34 0.16
C GLY A 17 -18.91 3.95 -0.02
N LYS A 18 -17.82 3.83 -0.79
CA LYS A 18 -17.14 2.54 -0.99
C LYS A 18 -16.45 2.06 0.29
N ILE A 19 -16.41 0.74 0.45
CA ILE A 19 -15.77 0.09 1.59
C ILE A 19 -14.32 -0.22 1.23
N VAL A 20 -13.39 0.35 1.99
CA VAL A 20 -11.94 0.26 1.74
C VAL A 20 -11.24 -0.31 2.97
N LEU A 21 -10.44 -1.35 2.79
CA LEU A 21 -9.57 -1.90 3.82
C LEU A 21 -8.12 -1.53 3.51
N VAL A 22 -7.43 -0.91 4.47
CA VAL A 22 -6.02 -0.49 4.34
C VAL A 22 -5.19 -1.13 5.44
N THR A 23 -4.12 -1.84 5.08
CA THR A 23 -3.18 -2.43 6.04
C THR A 23 -1.93 -1.57 6.24
N GLY A 24 -1.32 -1.63 7.45
CA GLY A 24 -0.19 -0.75 7.79
C GLY A 24 -0.61 0.71 7.83
N ALA A 25 -1.82 1.00 8.33
CA ALA A 25 -2.49 2.29 8.21
C ALA A 25 -2.22 3.25 9.37
N GLY A 26 -1.50 2.83 10.42
CA GLY A 26 -1.25 3.65 11.60
C GLY A 26 -0.33 4.85 11.35
N ARG A 27 0.47 4.85 10.26
CA ARG A 27 1.42 5.93 9.93
C ARG A 27 1.87 5.90 8.47
N GLY A 28 2.70 6.89 8.11
CA GLY A 28 3.42 6.93 6.82
C GLY A 28 2.52 6.84 5.61
N ILE A 29 2.88 6.00 4.65
CA ILE A 29 2.14 5.82 3.39
C ILE A 29 0.72 5.31 3.65
N GLY A 30 0.56 4.31 4.55
CA GLY A 30 -0.76 3.73 4.85
C GLY A 30 -1.75 4.75 5.43
N ARG A 31 -1.29 5.59 6.37
CA ARG A 31 -2.08 6.71 6.90
C ARG A 31 -2.46 7.69 5.79
N ALA A 32 -1.51 8.09 4.96
CA ALA A 32 -1.77 9.01 3.85
C ALA A 32 -2.78 8.43 2.84
N ILE A 33 -2.73 7.11 2.57
CA ILE A 33 -3.72 6.40 1.75
C ILE A 33 -5.10 6.47 2.38
N ALA A 34 -5.21 6.19 3.68
CA ALA A 34 -6.47 6.26 4.42
C ALA A 34 -7.07 7.68 4.36
N GLU A 35 -6.25 8.72 4.60
CA GLU A 35 -6.66 10.13 4.47
C GLU A 35 -7.17 10.46 3.07
N GLU A 36 -6.50 9.98 2.02
CA GLU A 36 -6.89 10.28 0.64
C GLU A 36 -8.22 9.59 0.26
N PHE A 37 -8.47 8.34 0.72
CA PHE A 37 -9.78 7.70 0.59
C PHE A 37 -10.87 8.39 1.41
N ALA A 38 -10.56 8.88 2.61
CA ALA A 38 -11.50 9.64 3.43
C ALA A 38 -11.98 10.93 2.74
N LYS A 39 -11.08 11.62 2.03
CA LYS A 39 -11.44 12.77 1.17
C LYS A 39 -12.41 12.41 0.05
N GLN A 40 -12.37 11.16 -0.44
CA GLN A 40 -13.33 10.63 -1.40
C GLN A 40 -14.65 10.17 -0.75
N LYS A 41 -14.83 10.40 0.57
CA LYS A 41 -16.01 9.96 1.32
C LYS A 41 -16.21 8.43 1.35
N SER A 42 -15.11 7.68 1.27
CA SER A 42 -15.13 6.22 1.46
C SER A 42 -15.28 5.84 2.93
N ASN A 43 -15.87 4.67 3.21
CA ASN A 43 -15.89 4.05 4.54
C ASN A 43 -14.62 3.19 4.70
N LEU A 44 -13.91 3.34 5.81
CA LEU A 44 -12.59 2.76 5.99
C LEU A 44 -12.54 1.73 7.11
N MET A 45 -11.80 0.65 6.87
CA MET A 45 -11.25 -0.24 7.89
C MET A 45 -9.72 -0.12 7.86
N LEU A 46 -9.14 0.35 8.94
CA LEU A 46 -7.70 0.49 9.11
C LEU A 46 -7.14 -0.67 9.92
N VAL A 47 -6.11 -1.34 9.40
CA VAL A 47 -5.48 -2.49 10.08
C VAL A 47 -4.00 -2.21 10.30
N ASP A 48 -3.54 -2.36 11.52
CA ASP A 48 -2.12 -2.25 11.87
C ASP A 48 -1.81 -3.10 13.10
N LEU A 49 -0.53 -3.42 13.33
CA LEU A 49 -0.03 -3.92 14.62
C LEU A 49 0.24 -2.80 15.60
N ASP A 50 0.50 -1.59 15.10
CA ASP A 50 0.81 -0.42 15.92
C ASP A 50 -0.49 0.20 16.46
N PRO A 51 -0.63 0.34 17.80
CA PRO A 51 -1.83 0.93 18.41
C PRO A 51 -2.11 2.37 17.97
N ARG A 52 -1.16 3.07 17.37
CA ARG A 52 -1.39 4.39 16.74
C ARG A 52 -2.49 4.39 15.69
N VAL A 53 -2.85 3.22 15.14
CA VAL A 53 -3.95 3.11 14.19
C VAL A 53 -5.29 3.59 14.76
N GLU A 54 -5.52 3.43 16.06
CA GLU A 54 -6.71 3.93 16.75
C GLU A 54 -6.79 5.46 16.69
N GLN A 55 -5.71 6.13 17.08
CA GLN A 55 -5.63 7.59 16.99
C GLN A 55 -5.77 8.06 15.54
N THR A 56 -5.10 7.39 14.60
CA THR A 56 -5.18 7.70 13.17
C THR A 56 -6.62 7.59 12.66
N ALA A 57 -7.36 6.55 13.06
CA ALA A 57 -8.76 6.37 12.67
C ALA A 57 -9.64 7.51 13.21
N ALA A 58 -9.48 7.87 14.48
CA ALA A 58 -10.25 8.96 15.11
C ALA A 58 -9.96 10.32 14.44
N GLU A 59 -8.69 10.63 14.18
CA GLU A 59 -8.29 11.88 13.51
C GLU A 59 -8.86 11.98 12.10
N ILE A 60 -8.79 10.90 11.29
CA ILE A 60 -9.30 10.87 9.92
C ILE A 60 -10.84 11.00 9.93
N ALA A 61 -11.53 10.26 10.80
CA ALA A 61 -12.98 10.33 10.93
C ALA A 61 -13.44 11.77 11.25
N SER A 62 -12.79 12.40 12.22
CA SER A 62 -13.09 13.79 12.64
C SER A 62 -12.81 14.80 11.51
N ALA A 63 -11.68 14.67 10.82
CA ALA A 63 -11.26 15.63 9.79
C ALA A 63 -12.11 15.57 8.53
N HIS A 64 -12.64 14.40 8.16
CA HIS A 64 -13.33 14.19 6.88
C HIS A 64 -14.81 13.83 7.00
N GLY A 65 -15.33 13.59 8.21
CA GLY A 65 -16.73 13.22 8.44
C GLY A 65 -17.11 11.89 7.79
N THR A 66 -16.16 10.94 7.70
CA THR A 66 -16.37 9.60 7.13
C THR A 66 -16.33 8.54 8.22
N LYS A 67 -16.95 7.39 7.97
CA LYS A 67 -16.85 6.25 8.88
C LYS A 67 -15.46 5.60 8.77
N VAL A 68 -14.73 5.56 9.87
CA VAL A 68 -13.41 4.94 9.96
C VAL A 68 -13.37 4.04 11.18
N ASP A 69 -13.27 2.74 10.93
CA ASP A 69 -13.06 1.72 11.95
C ASP A 69 -11.60 1.22 11.91
N PHE A 70 -11.13 0.59 12.98
CA PHE A 70 -9.78 0.02 13.02
C PHE A 70 -9.75 -1.36 13.67
N ARG A 71 -8.68 -2.13 13.37
CA ARG A 71 -8.36 -3.38 14.06
C ARG A 71 -6.85 -3.51 14.26
N LEU A 72 -6.48 -3.97 15.46
CA LEU A 72 -5.12 -4.41 15.74
C LEU A 72 -4.98 -5.86 15.29
N ALA A 73 -4.18 -6.08 14.24
CA ALA A 73 -3.94 -7.41 13.69
C ALA A 73 -2.61 -7.50 12.92
N SER A 74 -1.96 -8.66 13.04
CA SER A 74 -0.83 -9.01 12.16
C SER A 74 -1.35 -9.53 10.83
N VAL A 75 -0.80 -9.03 9.73
CA VAL A 75 -1.09 -9.58 8.39
C VAL A 75 -0.54 -11.01 8.21
N THR A 76 0.37 -11.46 9.09
CA THR A 76 0.93 -12.82 9.07
C THR A 76 0.02 -13.84 9.76
N ASP A 77 -0.90 -13.40 10.60
CA ASP A 77 -1.91 -14.25 11.24
C ASP A 77 -3.11 -14.42 10.30
N SER A 78 -3.11 -15.51 9.54
CA SER A 78 -4.13 -15.78 8.52
C SER A 78 -5.53 -15.98 9.10
N ALA A 79 -5.65 -16.50 10.34
CA ALA A 79 -6.93 -16.69 11.02
C ALA A 79 -7.50 -15.31 11.41
N ARG A 80 -6.69 -14.47 12.07
CA ARG A 80 -7.12 -13.13 12.46
C ARG A 80 -7.41 -12.24 11.25
N VAL A 81 -6.63 -12.35 10.18
CA VAL A 81 -6.89 -11.65 8.91
C VAL A 81 -8.27 -12.01 8.35
N LYS A 82 -8.63 -13.29 8.37
CA LYS A 82 -9.96 -13.73 7.91
C LYS A 82 -11.09 -13.08 8.75
N GLU A 83 -10.97 -13.11 10.07
CA GLU A 83 -11.93 -12.47 10.97
C GLU A 83 -12.05 -10.96 10.70
N VAL A 84 -10.93 -10.26 10.58
CA VAL A 84 -10.91 -8.82 10.29
C VAL A 84 -11.62 -8.50 8.97
N VAL A 85 -11.39 -9.29 7.93
CA VAL A 85 -12.09 -9.10 6.65
C VAL A 85 -13.59 -9.35 6.81
N GLU A 86 -14.01 -10.39 7.54
CA GLU A 86 -15.42 -10.69 7.80
C GLU A 86 -16.08 -9.58 8.63
N GLU A 87 -15.42 -9.08 9.68
CA GLU A 87 -15.88 -7.92 10.45
C GLU A 87 -16.02 -6.65 9.59
N THR A 88 -15.09 -6.44 8.65
CA THR A 88 -15.11 -5.29 7.74
C THR A 88 -16.35 -5.29 6.85
N VAL A 89 -16.73 -6.43 6.31
CA VAL A 89 -17.78 -6.52 5.28
C VAL A 89 -19.18 -6.79 5.82
N ALA A 90 -19.27 -7.31 7.06
CA ALA A 90 -20.54 -7.69 7.67
C ALA A 90 -21.59 -6.55 7.69
N PRO A 91 -21.25 -5.28 8.02
CA PRO A 91 -22.20 -4.18 7.99
C PRO A 91 -22.63 -3.73 6.59
N TYR A 92 -22.00 -4.25 5.53
CA TYR A 92 -22.09 -3.76 4.16
C TYR A 92 -22.48 -4.85 3.17
N ASP A 93 -23.45 -5.70 3.55
CA ASP A 93 -23.94 -6.79 2.72
C ASP A 93 -22.83 -7.70 2.17
N ASN A 94 -21.81 -8.00 3.00
CA ASN A 94 -20.68 -8.80 2.62
C ASN A 94 -20.00 -8.29 1.31
N THR A 95 -19.74 -6.99 1.25
CA THR A 95 -19.14 -6.35 0.09
C THR A 95 -17.86 -5.60 0.50
N LEU A 96 -16.78 -5.81 -0.25
CA LEU A 96 -15.53 -5.04 -0.16
C LEU A 96 -15.24 -4.44 -1.53
N HIS A 97 -15.02 -3.13 -1.59
CA HIS A 97 -14.79 -2.45 -2.86
C HIS A 97 -13.30 -2.26 -3.16
N VAL A 98 -12.49 -1.98 -2.14
CA VAL A 98 -11.05 -1.77 -2.31
C VAL A 98 -10.28 -2.46 -1.18
N LEU A 99 -9.26 -3.21 -1.54
CA LEU A 99 -8.24 -3.72 -0.63
C LEU A 99 -6.90 -3.05 -0.95
N VAL A 100 -6.27 -2.41 0.05
CA VAL A 100 -4.92 -1.86 -0.06
C VAL A 100 -3.97 -2.63 0.85
N ASN A 101 -3.10 -3.42 0.26
CA ASN A 101 -2.04 -4.14 0.94
C ASN A 101 -0.80 -3.25 1.03
N ASN A 102 -0.67 -2.51 2.14
CA ASN A 102 0.45 -1.59 2.37
C ASN A 102 1.35 -2.05 3.52
N ALA A 103 0.89 -2.87 4.46
CA ALA A 103 1.71 -3.37 5.56
C ALA A 103 3.03 -3.96 5.05
N GLY A 104 4.13 -3.58 5.68
CA GLY A 104 5.45 -4.06 5.29
C GLY A 104 6.55 -3.59 6.24
N ILE A 105 7.64 -4.35 6.25
CA ILE A 105 8.84 -4.09 7.04
C ILE A 105 10.09 -4.24 6.19
N THR A 106 11.20 -3.67 6.66
CA THR A 106 12.55 -3.94 6.18
C THR A 106 13.39 -4.57 7.29
N ARG A 107 14.31 -5.45 6.92
CA ARG A 107 15.40 -5.98 7.73
C ARG A 107 16.61 -6.06 6.82
N ASP A 108 17.32 -4.93 6.73
CA ASP A 108 18.40 -4.76 5.76
C ASP A 108 19.68 -5.44 6.25
N GLY A 109 20.38 -6.11 5.35
CA GLY A 109 21.64 -6.80 5.60
C GLY A 109 22.24 -7.35 4.30
N ILE A 110 23.57 -7.40 4.22
CA ILE A 110 24.26 -8.05 3.08
C ILE A 110 23.90 -9.53 3.07
N ALA A 111 23.60 -10.10 1.91
CA ALA A 111 23.04 -11.44 1.74
C ALA A 111 23.80 -12.53 2.53
N MET A 112 25.15 -12.52 2.49
CA MET A 112 25.96 -13.50 3.21
C MET A 112 25.89 -13.39 4.76
N ARG A 113 25.34 -12.31 5.30
CA ARG A 113 25.21 -12.08 6.76
C ARG A 113 23.73 -11.95 7.18
N MET A 114 22.81 -12.06 6.27
CA MET A 114 21.38 -11.97 6.55
C MET A 114 20.96 -13.23 7.33
N SER A 115 20.31 -13.03 8.46
CA SER A 115 19.77 -14.15 9.22
C SER A 115 18.51 -14.73 8.56
N ASP A 116 18.25 -16.03 8.79
CA ASP A 116 17.00 -16.65 8.34
C ASP A 116 15.78 -15.99 8.97
N ASP A 117 15.90 -15.51 10.21
CA ASP A 117 14.83 -14.78 10.90
C ASP A 117 14.50 -13.45 10.19
N ASP A 118 15.50 -12.66 9.79
CA ASP A 118 15.29 -11.42 9.05
C ASP A 118 14.72 -11.68 7.66
N TRP A 119 15.19 -12.73 6.98
CA TRP A 119 14.62 -13.16 5.72
C TRP A 119 13.15 -13.54 5.88
N ASN A 120 12.86 -14.46 6.80
CA ASN A 120 11.51 -14.98 7.03
C ASN A 120 10.54 -13.88 7.51
N ALA A 121 10.97 -12.98 8.38
CA ALA A 121 10.14 -11.86 8.84
C ALA A 121 9.70 -10.96 7.68
N VAL A 122 10.61 -10.63 6.76
CA VAL A 122 10.31 -9.79 5.61
C VAL A 122 9.41 -10.51 4.60
N ILE A 123 9.70 -11.76 4.26
CA ILE A 123 8.86 -12.55 3.34
C ILE A 123 7.46 -12.75 3.94
N SER A 124 7.38 -13.14 5.20
CA SER A 124 6.10 -13.40 5.88
C SER A 124 5.23 -12.14 5.95
N THR A 125 5.81 -10.99 6.27
CA THR A 125 5.02 -9.75 6.36
C THR A 125 4.65 -9.20 4.99
N ASN A 126 5.64 -9.01 4.11
CA ASN A 126 5.45 -8.25 2.89
C ASN A 126 4.78 -9.05 1.76
N LEU A 127 5.04 -10.36 1.68
CA LEU A 127 4.51 -11.21 0.62
C LEU A 127 3.39 -12.13 1.12
N THR A 128 3.66 -12.93 2.17
CA THR A 128 2.64 -13.84 2.70
C THR A 128 1.46 -13.06 3.32
N GLY A 129 1.73 -11.94 4.02
CA GLY A 129 0.67 -11.06 4.53
C GLY A 129 -0.22 -10.51 3.41
N THR A 130 0.37 -10.07 2.29
CA THR A 130 -0.38 -9.65 1.09
C THR A 130 -1.25 -10.79 0.55
N HIS A 131 -0.71 -12.02 0.50
CA HIS A 131 -1.47 -13.20 0.09
C HIS A 131 -2.65 -13.47 1.04
N ASN A 132 -2.44 -13.43 2.36
CA ASN A 132 -3.49 -13.69 3.35
C ASN A 132 -4.69 -12.77 3.17
N LEU A 133 -4.42 -11.45 3.02
CA LEU A 133 -5.48 -10.46 2.81
C LEU A 133 -6.21 -10.68 1.48
N CYS A 134 -5.48 -10.91 0.38
CA CYS A 134 -6.09 -11.18 -0.92
C CYS A 134 -6.97 -12.44 -0.86
N LYS A 135 -6.45 -13.55 -0.30
CA LYS A 135 -7.18 -14.82 -0.15
C LYS A 135 -8.47 -14.65 0.66
N ALA A 136 -8.42 -13.92 1.78
CA ALA A 136 -9.60 -13.69 2.62
C ALA A 136 -10.63 -12.78 1.94
N SER A 137 -10.18 -11.84 1.12
CA SER A 137 -11.00 -10.74 0.57
C SER A 137 -11.59 -11.03 -0.81
N ILE A 138 -11.00 -11.93 -1.60
CA ILE A 138 -11.29 -12.04 -3.04
C ILE A 138 -12.77 -12.30 -3.35
N ARG A 139 -13.48 -13.10 -2.55
CA ARG A 139 -14.91 -13.38 -2.76
C ARG A 139 -15.76 -12.12 -2.66
N TYR A 140 -15.44 -11.22 -1.74
CA TYR A 140 -16.14 -9.97 -1.50
C TYR A 140 -15.82 -8.91 -2.55
N LEU A 141 -14.54 -8.85 -2.98
CA LEU A 141 -14.10 -8.00 -4.08
C LEU A 141 -14.73 -8.38 -5.41
N ARG A 142 -14.88 -9.69 -5.70
CA ARG A 142 -15.57 -10.17 -6.90
C ARG A 142 -17.03 -9.74 -6.93
N LYS A 143 -17.73 -9.81 -5.78
CA LYS A 143 -19.12 -9.33 -5.66
C LYS A 143 -19.24 -7.85 -6.03
N ALA A 144 -18.28 -7.03 -5.57
CA ALA A 144 -18.23 -5.60 -5.81
C ALA A 144 -17.70 -5.19 -7.19
N LYS A 145 -17.10 -6.12 -7.97
CA LYS A 145 -16.22 -5.80 -9.11
C LYS A 145 -15.11 -4.79 -8.71
N GLY A 146 -14.54 -5.02 -7.52
CA GLY A 146 -13.69 -4.07 -6.82
C GLY A 146 -12.26 -4.00 -7.33
N ALA A 147 -11.37 -3.46 -6.49
CA ALA A 147 -9.96 -3.29 -6.80
C ALA A 147 -9.06 -3.77 -5.65
N VAL A 148 -7.91 -4.32 -6.01
CA VAL A 148 -6.79 -4.62 -5.11
C VAL A 148 -5.61 -3.75 -5.50
N VAL A 149 -5.07 -2.99 -4.55
CA VAL A 149 -3.84 -2.21 -4.73
C VAL A 149 -2.78 -2.75 -3.77
N ASN A 150 -1.74 -3.34 -4.33
CA ASN A 150 -0.62 -3.90 -3.58
C ASN A 150 0.56 -2.91 -3.59
N ILE A 151 1.06 -2.53 -2.43
CA ILE A 151 2.24 -1.66 -2.34
C ILE A 151 3.49 -2.52 -2.45
N SER A 152 4.13 -2.45 -3.62
CA SER A 152 5.44 -3.01 -3.89
C SER A 152 6.56 -2.01 -3.55
N SER A 153 7.59 -1.92 -4.36
CA SER A 153 8.71 -0.97 -4.25
C SER A 153 9.49 -0.93 -5.56
N ILE A 154 10.14 0.19 -5.84
CA ILE A 154 11.15 0.27 -6.88
C ILE A 154 12.28 -0.75 -6.64
N SER A 155 12.62 -1.06 -5.38
CA SER A 155 13.60 -2.10 -5.03
C SER A 155 13.20 -3.49 -5.52
N GLY A 156 11.90 -3.77 -5.64
CA GLY A 156 11.39 -5.02 -6.23
C GLY A 156 11.51 -5.07 -7.76
N VAL A 157 11.79 -3.94 -8.41
CA VAL A 157 11.96 -3.82 -9.87
C VAL A 157 13.44 -3.84 -10.25
N VAL A 158 14.26 -3.00 -9.59
CA VAL A 158 15.66 -2.77 -9.99
C VAL A 158 16.68 -3.41 -9.04
N GLY A 159 16.24 -3.95 -7.90
CA GLY A 159 17.12 -4.42 -6.83
C GLY A 159 17.65 -3.28 -5.97
N ASN A 160 18.18 -3.62 -4.80
CA ASN A 160 18.89 -2.69 -3.92
C ASN A 160 19.89 -3.45 -3.04
N VAL A 161 21.08 -2.88 -2.88
CA VAL A 161 22.13 -3.47 -2.04
C VAL A 161 21.65 -3.57 -0.59
N GLY A 162 21.89 -4.74 0.03
CA GLY A 162 21.48 -4.99 1.42
C GLY A 162 20.01 -5.31 1.62
N GLN A 163 19.23 -5.46 0.55
CA GLN A 163 17.78 -5.70 0.61
C GLN A 163 17.34 -6.95 -0.17
N THR A 164 18.12 -8.02 -0.17
CA THR A 164 17.77 -9.23 -0.94
C THR A 164 16.42 -9.83 -0.53
N ASN A 165 16.11 -9.88 0.78
CA ASN A 165 14.81 -10.29 1.30
C ASN A 165 13.67 -9.35 0.87
N TYR A 166 13.89 -8.04 0.99
CA TYR A 166 12.89 -7.03 0.65
C TYR A 166 12.64 -6.98 -0.86
N CYS A 167 13.69 -7.02 -1.68
CA CYS A 167 13.60 -7.08 -3.14
C CYS A 167 12.85 -8.35 -3.60
N ALA A 168 13.17 -9.51 -2.99
CA ALA A 168 12.48 -10.78 -3.29
C ALA A 168 10.98 -10.67 -2.94
N ALA A 169 10.64 -10.16 -1.74
CA ALA A 169 9.26 -9.98 -1.33
C ALA A 169 8.50 -9.01 -2.25
N LYS A 170 9.07 -7.84 -2.52
CA LYS A 170 8.40 -6.79 -3.33
C LYS A 170 8.37 -7.15 -4.83
N GLY A 171 9.36 -7.84 -5.36
CA GLY A 171 9.30 -8.46 -6.68
C GLY A 171 8.24 -9.57 -6.75
N GLY A 172 8.14 -10.39 -5.70
CA GLY A 172 7.09 -11.40 -5.53
C GLY A 172 5.69 -10.78 -5.54
N VAL A 173 5.48 -9.62 -4.87
CA VAL A 173 4.20 -8.88 -4.89
C VAL A 173 3.83 -8.46 -6.31
N ILE A 174 4.77 -8.01 -7.14
CA ILE A 174 4.51 -7.66 -8.55
C ILE A 174 4.03 -8.89 -9.33
N ALA A 175 4.76 -9.99 -9.23
CA ALA A 175 4.40 -11.26 -9.91
C ALA A 175 3.05 -11.80 -9.42
N TYR A 176 2.82 -11.76 -8.11
CA TYR A 176 1.56 -12.17 -7.47
C TYR A 176 0.37 -11.34 -7.94
N THR A 177 0.54 -10.02 -8.07
CA THR A 177 -0.49 -9.12 -8.61
C THR A 177 -0.92 -9.52 -10.02
N LYS A 178 0.06 -9.84 -10.88
CA LYS A 178 -0.21 -10.30 -12.26
C LYS A 178 -0.93 -11.65 -12.29
N ALA A 179 -0.54 -12.58 -11.42
CA ALA A 179 -1.16 -13.89 -11.34
C ALA A 179 -2.64 -13.78 -10.91
N LEU A 180 -2.93 -12.97 -9.87
CA LEU A 180 -4.31 -12.73 -9.45
C LEU A 180 -5.17 -12.09 -10.56
N ALA A 181 -4.62 -11.15 -11.31
CA ALA A 181 -5.33 -10.52 -12.42
C ALA A 181 -5.68 -11.54 -13.54
N ALA A 182 -4.83 -12.54 -13.76
CA ALA A 182 -5.09 -13.62 -14.71
C ALA A 182 -6.15 -14.60 -14.18
N GLU A 183 -6.21 -14.84 -12.87
CA GLU A 183 -7.16 -15.77 -12.26
C GLU A 183 -8.57 -15.17 -12.07
N TYR A 184 -8.68 -13.87 -11.74
CA TYR A 184 -9.93 -13.28 -11.27
C TYR A 184 -10.46 -12.18 -12.19
N GLN A 185 -11.36 -12.56 -13.09
CA GLN A 185 -12.07 -11.60 -13.93
C GLN A 185 -13.00 -10.71 -13.08
N GLY A 186 -13.12 -9.44 -13.48
CA GLY A 186 -14.01 -8.46 -12.86
C GLY A 186 -13.45 -7.80 -11.59
N VAL A 187 -12.24 -8.17 -11.16
CA VAL A 187 -11.49 -7.44 -10.12
C VAL A 187 -10.27 -6.80 -10.78
N ARG A 188 -9.98 -5.54 -10.45
CA ARG A 188 -8.78 -4.86 -10.92
C ARG A 188 -7.64 -5.04 -9.93
N PHE A 189 -6.43 -5.27 -10.43
CA PHE A 189 -5.24 -5.47 -9.61
C PHE A 189 -4.14 -4.52 -10.04
N THR A 190 -3.61 -3.76 -9.09
CA THR A 190 -2.49 -2.83 -9.34
C THR A 190 -1.39 -3.07 -8.32
N ALA A 191 -0.14 -3.14 -8.78
CA ALA A 191 1.02 -3.00 -7.92
C ALA A 191 1.59 -1.58 -8.07
N ILE A 192 1.60 -0.82 -6.98
CA ILE A 192 2.28 0.47 -6.91
C ILE A 192 3.70 0.22 -6.45
N CYS A 193 4.67 0.80 -7.13
CA CYS A 193 6.10 0.69 -6.83
C CYS A 193 6.65 2.06 -6.41
N PRO A 194 6.55 2.43 -5.12
CA PRO A 194 7.14 3.66 -4.61
C PRO A 194 8.66 3.68 -4.77
N GLY A 195 9.20 4.87 -5.01
CA GLY A 195 10.61 5.15 -4.84
C GLY A 195 10.95 5.48 -3.37
N PHE A 196 11.83 6.45 -3.19
CA PHE A 196 12.21 6.91 -1.87
C PHE A 196 11.22 7.96 -1.35
N ILE A 197 10.47 7.60 -0.31
CA ILE A 197 9.36 8.40 0.23
C ILE A 197 9.68 8.85 1.65
N ASN A 198 9.38 10.10 1.96
CA ASN A 198 9.58 10.73 3.27
C ASN A 198 8.62 10.10 4.32
N THR A 199 9.14 9.17 5.11
CA THR A 199 8.41 8.45 6.16
C THR A 199 9.32 8.24 7.37
N ASP A 200 8.76 7.83 8.52
CA ASP A 200 9.56 7.45 9.71
C ASP A 200 10.61 6.37 9.40
N MET A 201 10.35 5.51 8.41
CA MET A 201 11.27 4.46 7.98
C MET A 201 12.51 5.05 7.29
N THR A 202 12.32 6.08 6.48
CA THR A 202 13.38 6.72 5.68
C THR A 202 14.04 7.90 6.40
N ALA A 203 13.36 8.53 7.35
CA ALA A 203 13.88 9.65 8.14
C ALA A 203 15.09 9.27 9.02
N ARG A 204 15.28 7.97 9.29
CA ARG A 204 16.40 7.44 10.08
C ARG A 204 17.66 7.18 9.26
N LEU A 205 17.61 7.37 7.94
CA LEU A 205 18.76 7.11 7.09
C LEU A 205 19.79 8.25 7.21
N PRO A 206 21.10 7.92 7.15
CA PRO A 206 22.15 8.93 7.11
C PRO A 206 21.94 9.93 5.97
N SER A 207 22.31 11.19 6.22
CA SER A 207 22.14 12.30 5.27
C SER A 207 22.78 12.04 3.89
N ASP A 208 23.89 11.30 3.87
CA ASP A 208 24.62 10.99 2.64
C ASP A 208 23.86 9.97 1.78
N ILE A 209 23.16 9.02 2.41
CA ILE A 209 22.26 8.08 1.70
C ILE A 209 21.10 8.85 1.11
N ALA A 210 20.49 9.75 1.87
CA ALA A 210 19.40 10.58 1.36
C ALA A 210 19.84 11.42 0.15
N LYS A 211 21.00 12.06 0.23
CA LYS A 211 21.60 12.82 -0.89
C LYS A 211 21.86 11.93 -2.11
N TYR A 212 22.45 10.74 -1.90
CA TYR A 212 22.71 9.77 -2.97
C TYR A 212 21.41 9.35 -3.68
N VAL A 213 20.37 9.05 -2.91
CA VAL A 213 19.05 8.66 -3.47
C VAL A 213 18.43 9.81 -4.26
N VAL A 214 18.44 11.03 -3.71
CA VAL A 214 17.94 12.23 -4.41
C VAL A 214 18.70 12.49 -5.71
N ALA A 215 20.01 12.30 -5.72
CA ALA A 215 20.81 12.45 -6.93
C ALA A 215 20.38 11.51 -8.06
N ARG A 216 19.87 10.32 -7.72
CA ARG A 216 19.37 9.32 -8.69
C ARG A 216 17.95 9.57 -9.16
N THR A 217 17.16 10.41 -8.47
CA THR A 217 15.82 10.78 -8.96
C THR A 217 15.92 11.83 -10.06
N LYS A 218 15.06 11.77 -11.05
CA LYS A 218 14.95 12.83 -12.08
C LYS A 218 14.30 14.09 -11.53
N VAL A 219 13.39 13.93 -10.55
CA VAL A 219 12.71 15.06 -9.87
C VAL A 219 13.57 15.75 -8.79
N LYS A 220 14.76 15.21 -8.47
CA LYS A 220 15.77 15.76 -7.53
C LYS A 220 15.24 16.06 -6.12
N ARG A 221 14.30 15.25 -5.66
CA ARG A 221 13.76 15.30 -4.30
C ARG A 221 13.26 13.92 -3.85
N VAL A 222 13.02 13.81 -2.56
CA VAL A 222 12.27 12.70 -1.95
C VAL A 222 10.78 12.86 -2.31
N GLY A 223 10.08 11.75 -2.50
CA GLY A 223 8.63 11.74 -2.64
C GLY A 223 7.92 11.89 -1.30
N GLU A 224 6.70 12.40 -1.31
CA GLU A 224 5.88 12.51 -0.12
C GLU A 224 4.82 11.38 -0.05
N PRO A 225 4.41 10.95 1.16
CA PRO A 225 3.42 9.88 1.34
C PRO A 225 2.11 10.13 0.57
N TRP A 226 1.66 11.38 0.49
CA TRP A 226 0.43 11.74 -0.22
C TRP A 226 0.54 11.53 -1.75
N GLU A 227 1.74 11.59 -2.34
CA GLU A 227 1.93 11.33 -3.78
C GLU A 227 1.68 9.84 -4.09
N ILE A 228 2.08 8.95 -3.18
CA ILE A 228 1.74 7.52 -3.27
C ILE A 228 0.25 7.31 -3.05
N ALA A 229 -0.33 7.97 -2.05
CA ALA A 229 -1.75 7.86 -1.74
C ALA A 229 -2.64 8.26 -2.94
N GLN A 230 -2.31 9.33 -3.65
CA GLN A 230 -3.02 9.74 -4.86
C GLN A 230 -2.91 8.70 -5.99
N ALA A 231 -1.73 8.11 -6.17
CA ALA A 231 -1.57 7.02 -7.15
C ALA A 231 -2.41 5.78 -6.77
N VAL A 232 -2.51 5.46 -5.48
CA VAL A 232 -3.35 4.37 -4.97
C VAL A 232 -4.83 4.63 -5.21
N VAL A 233 -5.33 5.80 -4.80
CA VAL A 233 -6.75 6.17 -4.98
C VAL A 233 -7.13 6.19 -6.45
N ARG A 234 -6.31 6.81 -7.31
CA ARG A 234 -6.51 6.80 -8.76
C ARG A 234 -6.56 5.37 -9.33
N SER A 235 -5.70 4.46 -8.87
CA SER A 235 -5.67 3.07 -9.33
C SER A 235 -6.87 2.26 -8.83
N ALA A 236 -7.41 2.60 -7.67
CA ALA A 236 -8.59 1.97 -7.10
C ALA A 236 -9.89 2.43 -7.75
N ALA A 237 -9.96 3.70 -8.22
CA ALA A 237 -11.11 4.25 -8.88
C ALA A 237 -11.44 3.48 -10.17
N GLU A 238 -12.72 3.35 -10.48
CA GLU A 238 -13.16 2.76 -11.74
C GLU A 238 -12.97 3.73 -12.91
N PHE A 239 -13.13 5.01 -12.63
CA PHE A 239 -12.98 6.08 -13.62
C PHE A 239 -11.59 6.05 -14.27
N GLY A 240 -11.55 5.83 -15.56
CA GLY A 240 -10.31 5.75 -16.35
C GLY A 240 -9.55 4.43 -16.26
N ASN A 241 -10.06 3.42 -15.48
CA ASN A 241 -9.38 2.13 -15.27
C ASN A 241 -10.18 0.92 -15.77
N THR A 242 -11.29 1.12 -16.46
CA THR A 242 -12.17 0.02 -16.93
C THR A 242 -11.49 -0.94 -17.91
N TYR A 243 -10.45 -0.48 -18.61
CA TYR A 243 -9.67 -1.30 -19.55
C TYR A 243 -8.27 -1.66 -19.01
N ALA A 244 -8.03 -1.49 -17.71
CA ALA A 244 -6.77 -1.79 -17.05
C ALA A 244 -6.96 -2.79 -15.90
N PRO A 245 -7.27 -4.08 -16.19
CA PRO A 245 -7.50 -5.08 -15.15
C PRO A 245 -6.23 -5.43 -14.36
N CYS A 246 -5.05 -5.14 -14.92
CA CYS A 246 -3.75 -5.28 -14.25
C CYS A 246 -2.83 -4.12 -14.62
N ALA A 247 -2.25 -3.47 -13.62
CA ALA A 247 -1.27 -2.42 -13.82
C ALA A 247 -0.08 -2.52 -12.86
N ILE A 248 1.10 -2.14 -13.34
CA ILE A 248 2.29 -1.91 -12.50
C ILE A 248 2.65 -0.44 -12.65
N VAL A 249 2.50 0.32 -11.56
CA VAL A 249 2.66 1.77 -11.57
C VAL A 249 3.89 2.17 -10.77
N LEU A 250 4.86 2.75 -11.46
CA LEU A 250 6.09 3.27 -10.85
C LEU A 250 5.85 4.71 -10.37
N VAL A 251 6.04 4.95 -9.07
CA VAL A 251 5.93 6.28 -8.46
C VAL A 251 7.25 6.55 -7.73
N ALA A 252 8.31 6.66 -8.52
CA ALA A 252 9.69 6.60 -8.02
C ALA A 252 10.55 7.81 -8.42
N GLY A 253 9.92 8.89 -8.92
CA GLY A 253 10.63 10.09 -9.31
C GLY A 253 11.63 9.87 -10.46
N GLY A 254 11.44 8.83 -11.29
CA GLY A 254 12.31 8.48 -12.42
C GLY A 254 13.56 7.69 -12.02
N MET A 255 13.61 7.07 -10.85
CA MET A 255 14.73 6.21 -10.40
C MET A 255 14.92 4.98 -11.30
N GLU A 256 13.84 4.49 -11.88
CA GLU A 256 13.81 3.31 -12.78
C GLU A 256 14.48 3.56 -14.14
N LEU A 257 14.70 4.81 -14.51
CA LEU A 257 15.26 5.18 -15.82
C LEU A 257 16.79 5.07 -15.88
N GLY A 258 17.41 4.60 -14.81
CA GLY A 258 18.85 4.54 -14.69
C GLY A 258 19.51 5.93 -14.59
N GLY A 259 20.54 6.07 -13.83
CA GLY A 259 21.40 7.26 -13.76
C GLY A 259 22.81 6.87 -14.06
#